data_b6113530ac7144d8b6069c678703473f
#
_entry.id   b6113530ac7144d8b6069c678703473f
#
_cell.length_a   1.000
_cell.length_b   1.000
_cell.length_c   1.000
_cell.angle_alpha   90.00
_cell.angle_beta   90.00
_cell.angle_gamma   90.00
#
_symmetry.space_group_name_H-M   'P 1'
#
loop_
_entity.id
_entity.type
_entity.pdbx_description
1 polymer ?
#
loop_
_entity_poly.entity_id
_entity_poly.type
_entity_poly.pdbx_seq_one_letter_code
_entity_poly.pdbx_strand_id
1 'polypeptide(L)'
;VLSLLVCLLLSGCGLIDEYFLPVSEDTVQEIYENGNDAMRAGEYAKAAESYARIKDDYPFSPYAVEAELSLADAYFLNKKYAEAAEAYRDFETLHPRHSAIPYVLYQLGMSLKSTYRSVDQASTEVAEALEYFQRLEQSYPGTEYAEKAHEQIAECRSLLAQREVYIGDVFWSMGNYQAAWTRYRYVLENYGDVTDVAEYARKKGESAYLRFRENSAEAEREKRQGSWKDYFRWL
;
A
#
# COMPACT_ATOMS: atom_id res chain seq x y z
N VAL A 1 -22.99 -61.21 34.24
CA VAL A 1 -23.67 -59.91 34.40
C VAL A 1 -22.79 -58.93 35.17
N LEU A 2 -22.15 -59.34 36.30
CA LEU A 2 -21.29 -58.48 37.08
C LEU A 2 -20.01 -58.07 36.35
N SER A 3 -19.42 -58.95 35.53
CA SER A 3 -18.23 -58.68 34.71
C SER A 3 -18.49 -57.65 33.60
N LEU A 4 -19.71 -57.64 33.00
CA LEU A 4 -20.11 -56.68 31.97
C LEU A 4 -20.29 -55.28 32.57
N LEU A 5 -20.77 -55.17 33.79
CA LEU A 5 -20.98 -53.90 34.49
C LEU A 5 -19.62 -53.23 34.85
N VAL A 6 -18.59 -54.02 35.20
CA VAL A 6 -17.24 -53.52 35.49
C VAL A 6 -16.54 -52.99 34.22
N CYS A 7 -16.74 -53.63 33.05
CA CYS A 7 -16.20 -53.13 31.77
C CYS A 7 -16.86 -51.83 31.33
N LEU A 8 -18.12 -51.59 31.64
CA LEU A 8 -18.81 -50.34 31.35
C LEU A 8 -18.35 -49.16 32.20
N LEU A 9 -17.89 -49.45 33.43
CA LEU A 9 -17.35 -48.40 34.31
C LEU A 9 -15.90 -47.98 33.97
N LEU A 10 -15.15 -48.81 33.24
CA LEU A 10 -13.79 -48.49 32.80
C LEU A 10 -13.72 -47.71 31.49
N SER A 11 -14.81 -47.64 30.70
CA SER A 11 -14.87 -46.89 29.47
C SER A 11 -15.30 -45.41 29.61
N GLY A 12 -15.59 -44.99 30.86
CA GLY A 12 -16.16 -43.66 31.15
C GLY A 12 -15.17 -42.49 31.27
N CYS A 13 -13.86 -42.77 31.30
CA CYS A 13 -12.90 -41.68 31.53
C CYS A 13 -12.79 -40.69 30.34
N GLY A 14 -12.95 -41.14 29.09
CA GLY A 14 -12.83 -40.25 27.93
C GLY A 14 -14.01 -39.29 27.70
N LEU A 15 -15.22 -39.67 28.18
CA LEU A 15 -16.42 -38.83 28.03
C LEU A 15 -16.51 -37.73 29.09
N ILE A 16 -15.84 -37.93 30.24
CA ILE A 16 -15.80 -36.93 31.31
C ILE A 16 -14.82 -35.84 30.98
N ASP A 17 -13.69 -36.16 30.35
CA ASP A 17 -12.66 -35.20 29.94
C ASP A 17 -13.20 -34.22 28.86
N GLU A 18 -14.01 -34.71 27.95
CA GLU A 18 -14.55 -33.89 26.83
C GLU A 18 -15.68 -32.93 27.29
N TYR A 19 -16.43 -33.29 28.37
CA TYR A 19 -17.61 -32.52 28.79
C TYR A 19 -17.40 -31.69 30.06
N PHE A 20 -16.45 -32.04 30.94
CA PHE A 20 -16.33 -31.45 32.28
C PHE A 20 -14.97 -30.78 32.57
N LEU A 21 -13.94 -31.03 31.78
CA LEU A 21 -12.73 -30.24 31.92
C LEU A 21 -12.90 -28.95 31.10
N PRO A 22 -12.60 -27.78 31.68
CA PRO A 22 -12.51 -26.57 30.88
C PRO A 22 -11.49 -26.82 29.79
N VAL A 23 -11.86 -26.50 28.53
CA VAL A 23 -10.89 -26.48 27.42
C VAL A 23 -9.70 -25.68 27.92
N SER A 24 -8.54 -26.31 28.03
CA SER A 24 -7.33 -25.59 28.42
C SER A 24 -7.14 -24.44 27.46
N GLU A 25 -7.30 -23.21 27.94
CA GLU A 25 -6.97 -22.05 27.13
C GLU A 25 -5.51 -22.18 26.73
N ASP A 26 -5.23 -22.05 25.39
CA ASP A 26 -3.87 -22.07 24.92
C ASP A 26 -3.05 -21.02 25.68
N THR A 27 -1.88 -21.40 26.12
CA THR A 27 -0.95 -20.42 26.69
C THR A 27 -0.50 -19.43 25.63
N VAL A 28 -0.10 -18.24 26.02
CA VAL A 28 0.42 -17.22 25.06
C VAL A 28 1.56 -17.78 24.20
N GLN A 29 2.40 -18.63 24.79
CA GLN A 29 3.47 -19.32 24.07
C GLN A 29 2.90 -20.25 22.99
N GLU A 30 1.91 -21.08 23.32
CA GLU A 30 1.28 -21.99 22.34
C GLU A 30 0.60 -21.21 21.21
N ILE A 31 -0.07 -20.09 21.51
CA ILE A 31 -0.67 -19.22 20.48
C ILE A 31 0.42 -18.66 19.56
N TYR A 32 1.55 -18.23 20.12
CA TYR A 32 2.68 -17.70 19.33
C TYR A 32 3.31 -18.80 18.47
N GLU A 33 3.54 -19.98 19.01
CA GLU A 33 4.05 -21.13 18.26
C GLU A 33 3.10 -21.58 17.15
N ASN A 34 1.79 -21.61 17.40
CA ASN A 34 0.76 -21.89 16.41
C ASN A 34 0.79 -20.86 15.26
N GLY A 35 0.98 -19.57 15.57
CA GLY A 35 1.17 -18.51 14.60
C GLY A 35 2.40 -18.74 13.72
N ASN A 36 3.53 -19.08 14.34
CA ASN A 36 4.78 -19.39 13.63
C ASN A 36 4.66 -20.63 12.74
N ASP A 37 3.96 -21.66 13.21
CA ASP A 37 3.71 -22.87 12.41
C ASP A 37 2.83 -22.56 11.21
N ALA A 38 1.79 -21.76 11.39
CA ALA A 38 0.93 -21.30 10.29
C ALA A 38 1.71 -20.44 9.28
N MET A 39 2.62 -19.56 9.75
CA MET A 39 3.52 -18.80 8.86
C MET A 39 4.39 -19.72 8.01
N ARG A 40 5.03 -20.74 8.63
CA ARG A 40 5.84 -21.73 7.92
C ARG A 40 5.04 -22.58 6.93
N ALA A 41 3.77 -22.86 7.25
CA ALA A 41 2.85 -23.59 6.38
C ALA A 41 2.28 -22.73 5.22
N GLY A 42 2.50 -21.41 5.22
CA GLY A 42 1.90 -20.48 4.26
C GLY A 42 0.43 -20.17 4.56
N GLU A 43 -0.06 -20.55 5.74
CA GLU A 43 -1.43 -20.27 6.22
C GLU A 43 -1.50 -18.87 6.85
N TYR A 44 -1.16 -17.84 6.06
CA TYR A 44 -0.97 -16.47 6.56
C TYR A 44 -2.20 -15.85 7.24
N ALA A 45 -3.41 -16.22 6.81
CA ALA A 45 -4.64 -15.76 7.44
C ALA A 45 -4.76 -16.30 8.87
N LYS A 46 -4.42 -17.57 9.08
CA LYS A 46 -4.44 -18.21 10.40
C LYS A 46 -3.31 -17.71 11.29
N ALA A 47 -2.13 -17.46 10.71
CA ALA A 47 -1.02 -16.83 11.43
C ALA A 47 -1.43 -15.45 11.97
N ALA A 48 -2.03 -14.61 11.10
CA ALA A 48 -2.53 -13.30 11.49
C ALA A 48 -3.55 -13.36 12.63
N GLU A 49 -4.46 -14.35 12.61
CA GLU A 49 -5.43 -14.55 13.70
C GLU A 49 -4.74 -14.87 15.02
N SER A 50 -3.74 -15.76 15.02
CA SER A 50 -2.97 -16.11 16.24
C SER A 50 -2.21 -14.90 16.79
N TYR A 51 -1.52 -14.13 15.93
CA TYR A 51 -0.78 -12.95 16.39
C TYR A 51 -1.69 -11.81 16.84
N ALA A 52 -2.83 -11.60 16.15
CA ALA A 52 -3.83 -10.62 16.58
C ALA A 52 -4.37 -10.94 17.97
N ARG A 53 -4.67 -12.23 18.25
CA ARG A 53 -5.08 -12.67 19.59
C ARG A 53 -4.04 -12.34 20.66
N ILE A 54 -2.74 -12.48 20.37
CA ILE A 54 -1.69 -12.09 21.33
C ILE A 54 -1.68 -10.57 21.53
N LYS A 55 -1.75 -9.78 20.48
CA LYS A 55 -1.79 -8.31 20.54
C LYS A 55 -2.97 -7.83 21.39
N ASP A 56 -4.15 -8.42 21.20
CA ASP A 56 -5.38 -7.95 21.82
C ASP A 56 -5.56 -8.47 23.26
N ASP A 57 -5.32 -9.76 23.48
CA ASP A 57 -5.60 -10.41 24.77
C ASP A 57 -4.40 -10.38 25.73
N TYR A 58 -3.17 -10.31 25.20
CA TYR A 58 -1.93 -10.42 25.97
C TYR A 58 -0.90 -9.33 25.65
N PRO A 59 -1.25 -8.04 25.65
CA PRO A 59 -0.38 -6.95 25.20
C PRO A 59 0.90 -6.77 26.04
N PHE A 60 0.93 -7.31 27.25
CA PHE A 60 2.10 -7.23 28.15
C PHE A 60 2.93 -8.52 28.18
N SER A 61 2.63 -9.46 27.31
CA SER A 61 3.40 -10.70 27.24
C SER A 61 4.79 -10.46 26.64
N PRO A 62 5.78 -11.31 26.94
CA PRO A 62 7.09 -11.21 26.29
C PRO A 62 7.04 -11.47 24.77
N TYR A 63 5.94 -12.03 24.27
CA TYR A 63 5.72 -12.31 22.85
C TYR A 63 4.99 -11.17 22.10
N ALA A 64 4.46 -10.16 22.83
CA ALA A 64 3.58 -9.15 22.25
C ALA A 64 4.25 -8.37 21.13
N VAL A 65 5.48 -7.87 21.34
CA VAL A 65 6.21 -7.05 20.36
C VAL A 65 6.52 -7.85 19.08
N GLU A 66 6.99 -9.11 19.27
CA GLU A 66 7.25 -9.99 18.13
C GLU A 66 5.95 -10.38 17.39
N ALA A 67 4.87 -10.62 18.14
CA ALA A 67 3.57 -10.92 17.54
C ALA A 67 3.00 -9.75 16.73
N GLU A 68 3.15 -8.51 17.20
CA GLU A 68 2.74 -7.30 16.49
C GLU A 68 3.48 -7.18 15.13
N LEU A 69 4.78 -7.39 15.11
CA LEU A 69 5.56 -7.37 13.88
C LEU A 69 5.18 -8.53 12.95
N SER A 70 5.06 -9.74 13.51
CA SER A 70 4.67 -10.93 12.75
C SER A 70 3.24 -10.84 12.20
N LEU A 71 2.34 -10.13 12.87
CA LEU A 71 1.00 -9.84 12.38
C LEU A 71 1.05 -9.00 11.10
N ALA A 72 1.88 -7.95 11.10
CA ALA A 72 2.07 -7.12 9.92
C ALA A 72 2.65 -7.93 8.74
N ASP A 73 3.65 -8.78 9.02
CA ASP A 73 4.24 -9.70 8.03
C ASP A 73 3.18 -10.68 7.48
N ALA A 74 2.35 -11.24 8.35
CA ALA A 74 1.29 -12.17 7.95
C ALA A 74 0.26 -11.48 7.05
N TYR A 75 -0.14 -10.25 7.35
CA TYR A 75 -1.01 -9.48 6.46
C TYR A 75 -0.37 -9.22 5.11
N PHE A 76 0.91 -8.82 5.08
CA PHE A 76 1.64 -8.58 3.84
C PHE A 76 1.71 -9.84 2.95
N LEU A 77 2.10 -10.97 3.53
CA LEU A 77 2.20 -12.24 2.83
C LEU A 77 0.83 -12.77 2.36
N ASN A 78 -0.24 -12.45 3.11
CA ASN A 78 -1.62 -12.72 2.73
C ASN A 78 -2.18 -11.73 1.69
N LYS A 79 -1.35 -10.81 1.19
CA LYS A 79 -1.71 -9.75 0.23
C LYS A 79 -2.78 -8.78 0.74
N LYS A 80 -2.98 -8.71 2.04
CA LYS A 80 -3.80 -7.71 2.73
C LYS A 80 -2.94 -6.46 2.98
N TYR A 81 -2.61 -5.77 1.88
CA TYR A 81 -1.60 -4.71 1.91
C TYR A 81 -2.02 -3.48 2.71
N ALA A 82 -3.31 -3.14 2.71
CA ALA A 82 -3.81 -2.01 3.51
C ALA A 82 -3.68 -2.32 5.01
N GLU A 83 -4.12 -3.50 5.44
CA GLU A 83 -3.99 -3.95 6.84
C GLU A 83 -2.53 -4.10 7.25
N ALA A 84 -1.67 -4.56 6.34
CA ALA A 84 -0.23 -4.65 6.59
C ALA A 84 0.38 -3.25 6.82
N ALA A 85 0.03 -2.27 5.99
CA ALA A 85 0.51 -0.90 6.13
C ALA A 85 0.09 -0.29 7.48
N GLU A 86 -1.14 -0.51 7.91
CA GLU A 86 -1.60 -0.05 9.24
C GLU A 86 -0.83 -0.75 10.37
N ALA A 87 -0.67 -2.06 10.30
CA ALA A 87 0.04 -2.81 11.35
C ALA A 87 1.52 -2.42 11.46
N TYR A 88 2.21 -2.19 10.33
CA TYR A 88 3.60 -1.68 10.36
C TYR A 88 3.68 -0.25 10.89
N ARG A 89 2.71 0.61 10.58
CA ARG A 89 2.65 1.99 11.09
C ARG A 89 2.40 2.01 12.60
N ASP A 90 1.52 1.13 13.09
CA ASP A 90 1.29 0.94 14.52
C ASP A 90 2.59 0.51 15.20
N PHE A 91 3.28 -0.50 14.66
CA PHE A 91 4.56 -0.98 15.21
C PHE A 91 5.61 0.13 15.27
N GLU A 92 5.78 0.91 14.23
CA GLU A 92 6.70 2.05 14.21
C GLU A 92 6.36 3.07 15.30
N THR A 93 5.08 3.34 15.48
CA THR A 93 4.60 4.32 16.46
C THR A 93 4.80 3.85 17.89
N LEU A 94 4.54 2.57 18.15
CA LEU A 94 4.64 1.97 19.49
C LEU A 94 6.10 1.65 19.86
N HIS A 95 6.92 1.27 18.88
CA HIS A 95 8.29 0.79 19.09
C HIS A 95 9.35 1.55 18.27
N PRO A 96 9.42 2.91 18.35
CA PRO A 96 10.25 3.74 17.45
C PRO A 96 11.76 3.52 17.57
N ARG A 97 12.22 2.83 18.63
CA ARG A 97 13.63 2.50 18.87
C ARG A 97 13.96 1.03 18.66
N HIS A 98 13.00 0.26 18.19
CA HIS A 98 13.22 -1.17 17.95
C HIS A 98 14.21 -1.37 16.79
N SER A 99 15.08 -2.39 16.90
CA SER A 99 16.10 -2.68 15.89
C SER A 99 15.52 -3.02 14.50
N ALA A 100 14.28 -3.49 14.44
CA ALA A 100 13.59 -3.81 13.20
C ALA A 100 13.01 -2.57 12.47
N ILE A 101 13.13 -1.35 13.00
CA ILE A 101 12.54 -0.16 12.35
C ILE A 101 12.95 0.02 10.88
N PRO A 102 14.22 -0.18 10.46
CA PRO A 102 14.56 -0.10 9.04
C PRO A 102 13.78 -1.10 8.17
N TYR A 103 13.58 -2.32 8.67
CA TYR A 103 12.73 -3.34 8.03
C TYR A 103 11.26 -2.89 7.97
N VAL A 104 10.73 -2.40 9.08
CA VAL A 104 9.34 -1.94 9.20
C VAL A 104 9.06 -0.81 8.22
N LEU A 105 9.92 0.20 8.12
CA LEU A 105 9.78 1.30 7.18
C LEU A 105 9.78 0.81 5.72
N TYR A 106 10.67 -0.14 5.41
CA TYR A 106 10.72 -0.75 4.08
C TYR A 106 9.40 -1.48 3.76
N GLN A 107 8.95 -2.34 4.67
CA GLN A 107 7.73 -3.12 4.47
C GLN A 107 6.45 -2.26 4.45
N LEU A 108 6.43 -1.19 5.24
CA LEU A 108 5.36 -0.19 5.20
C LEU A 108 5.28 0.48 3.82
N GLY A 109 6.41 0.94 3.28
CA GLY A 109 6.47 1.48 1.93
C GLY A 109 6.07 0.46 0.87
N MET A 110 6.53 -0.80 0.98
CA MET A 110 6.14 -1.89 0.09
C MET A 110 4.64 -2.20 0.16
N SER A 111 4.05 -2.17 1.36
CA SER A 111 2.63 -2.39 1.58
C SER A 111 1.80 -1.31 0.89
N LEU A 112 2.11 -0.04 1.15
CA LEU A 112 1.45 1.11 0.53
C LEU A 112 1.55 1.05 -1.00
N LYS A 113 2.76 0.84 -1.54
CA LYS A 113 2.96 0.72 -2.99
C LYS A 113 2.13 -0.42 -3.59
N SER A 114 2.00 -1.55 -2.87
CA SER A 114 1.28 -2.74 -3.34
C SER A 114 -0.25 -2.58 -3.35
N THR A 115 -0.80 -1.53 -2.75
CA THR A 115 -2.23 -1.20 -2.89
C THR A 115 -2.55 -0.58 -4.25
N TYR A 116 -1.56 0.05 -4.89
CA TYR A 116 -1.73 0.68 -6.20
C TYR A 116 -1.78 -0.38 -7.32
N ARG A 117 -2.84 -0.38 -8.11
CA ARG A 117 -3.09 -1.41 -9.13
C ARG A 117 -3.04 -0.88 -10.55
N SER A 118 -3.42 0.37 -10.76
CA SER A 118 -3.52 0.93 -12.10
C SER A 118 -3.42 2.46 -12.11
N VAL A 119 -3.00 3.00 -13.25
CA VAL A 119 -2.71 4.42 -13.46
C VAL A 119 -3.93 5.34 -13.35
N ASP A 120 -5.14 4.81 -13.46
CA ASP A 120 -6.41 5.54 -13.31
C ASP A 120 -6.84 5.73 -11.85
N GLN A 121 -6.23 5.00 -10.91
CA GLN A 121 -6.47 5.14 -9.48
C GLN A 121 -5.74 6.36 -8.89
N ALA A 122 -6.17 6.81 -7.72
CA ALA A 122 -5.41 7.75 -6.92
C ALA A 122 -4.04 7.15 -6.58
N SER A 123 -3.02 7.99 -6.52
CA SER A 123 -1.63 7.58 -6.24
C SER A 123 -1.15 8.09 -4.87
N THR A 124 -2.07 8.35 -3.96
CA THR A 124 -1.79 8.86 -2.61
C THR A 124 -0.89 7.91 -1.83
N GLU A 125 -1.20 6.61 -1.90
CA GLU A 125 -0.45 5.56 -1.23
C GLU A 125 0.96 5.39 -1.83
N VAL A 126 1.11 5.59 -3.15
CA VAL A 126 2.44 5.57 -3.80
C VAL A 126 3.27 6.78 -3.39
N ALA A 127 2.65 7.96 -3.24
CA ALA A 127 3.34 9.15 -2.75
C ALA A 127 3.78 8.98 -1.29
N GLU A 128 2.92 8.43 -0.45
CA GLU A 128 3.25 8.10 0.94
C GLU A 128 4.37 7.03 1.02
N ALA A 129 4.31 6.00 0.18
CA ALA A 129 5.37 4.99 0.08
C ALA A 129 6.73 5.62 -0.27
N LEU A 130 6.74 6.56 -1.21
CA LEU A 130 7.94 7.31 -1.58
C LEU A 130 8.53 8.05 -0.38
N GLU A 131 7.70 8.69 0.45
CA GLU A 131 8.16 9.39 1.66
C GLU A 131 8.79 8.42 2.66
N TYR A 132 8.21 7.24 2.87
CA TYR A 132 8.78 6.21 3.75
C TYR A 132 10.13 5.69 3.25
N PHE A 133 10.28 5.42 1.95
CA PHE A 133 11.54 4.99 1.38
C PHE A 133 12.61 6.08 1.46
N GLN A 134 12.28 7.33 1.19
CA GLN A 134 13.21 8.46 1.34
C GLN A 134 13.64 8.66 2.80
N ARG A 135 12.71 8.56 3.75
CA ARG A 135 13.01 8.62 5.18
C ARG A 135 13.93 7.48 5.61
N LEU A 136 13.72 6.28 5.08
CA LEU A 136 14.58 5.12 5.35
C LEU A 136 16.01 5.36 4.86
N GLU A 137 16.22 5.84 3.64
CA GLU A 137 17.56 6.21 3.13
C GLU A 137 18.24 7.26 3.99
N GLN A 138 17.51 8.30 4.40
CA GLN A 138 18.05 9.42 5.16
C GLN A 138 18.36 9.06 6.60
N SER A 139 17.50 8.28 7.25
CA SER A 139 17.59 8.01 8.69
C SER A 139 18.44 6.79 9.03
N TYR A 140 18.56 5.84 8.10
CA TYR A 140 19.25 4.56 8.30
C TYR A 140 20.22 4.22 7.16
N PRO A 141 21.11 5.16 6.78
CA PRO A 141 22.05 4.95 5.67
C PRO A 141 22.98 3.74 5.96
N GLY A 142 23.27 2.96 4.92
CA GLY A 142 24.13 1.78 5.01
C GLY A 142 23.45 0.52 5.55
N THR A 143 22.15 0.54 5.79
CA THR A 143 21.38 -0.66 6.03
C THR A 143 20.97 -1.32 4.71
N GLU A 144 20.83 -2.65 4.69
CA GLU A 144 20.35 -3.39 3.53
C GLU A 144 18.99 -2.85 3.02
N TYR A 145 18.13 -2.44 3.94
CA TYR A 145 16.82 -1.90 3.59
C TYR A 145 16.89 -0.51 2.96
N ALA A 146 17.86 0.32 3.35
CA ALA A 146 18.09 1.61 2.70
C ALA A 146 18.60 1.43 1.26
N GLU A 147 19.47 0.45 1.02
CA GLU A 147 19.93 0.11 -0.34
C GLU A 147 18.76 -0.38 -1.21
N LYS A 148 17.90 -1.25 -0.68
CA LYS A 148 16.69 -1.70 -1.36
C LYS A 148 15.68 -0.56 -1.60
N ALA A 149 15.58 0.41 -0.68
CA ALA A 149 14.71 1.55 -0.80
C ALA A 149 15.07 2.45 -1.99
N HIS A 150 16.35 2.53 -2.35
CA HIS A 150 16.78 3.31 -3.51
C HIS A 150 16.09 2.89 -4.81
N GLU A 151 15.99 1.59 -5.07
CA GLU A 151 15.27 1.07 -6.23
C GLU A 151 13.76 1.38 -6.14
N GLN A 152 13.19 1.27 -4.94
CA GLN A 152 11.78 1.52 -4.72
C GLN A 152 11.42 3.00 -4.89
N ILE A 153 12.31 3.92 -4.54
CA ILE A 153 12.17 5.36 -4.78
C ILE A 153 12.05 5.62 -6.29
N ALA A 154 12.94 5.05 -7.10
CA ALA A 154 12.89 5.22 -8.55
C ALA A 154 11.58 4.67 -9.14
N GLU A 155 11.13 3.51 -8.66
CA GLU A 155 9.86 2.91 -9.10
C GLU A 155 8.64 3.75 -8.70
N CYS A 156 8.55 4.21 -7.44
CA CYS A 156 7.48 5.11 -6.99
C CYS A 156 7.45 6.40 -7.82
N ARG A 157 8.59 7.02 -8.07
CA ARG A 157 8.69 8.22 -8.92
C ARG A 157 8.19 7.96 -10.33
N SER A 158 8.52 6.80 -10.90
CA SER A 158 8.03 6.40 -12.22
C SER A 158 6.50 6.24 -12.24
N LEU A 159 5.91 5.58 -11.23
CA LEU A 159 4.46 5.42 -11.13
C LEU A 159 3.74 6.76 -10.99
N LEU A 160 4.27 7.67 -10.17
CA LEU A 160 3.71 9.02 -9.98
C LEU A 160 3.80 9.85 -11.28
N ALA A 161 4.94 9.80 -11.98
CA ALA A 161 5.12 10.48 -13.26
C ALA A 161 4.14 9.96 -14.32
N GLN A 162 3.99 8.64 -14.44
CA GLN A 162 3.04 8.01 -15.35
C GLN A 162 1.60 8.42 -15.04
N ARG A 163 1.24 8.54 -13.77
CA ARG A 163 -0.08 9.03 -13.35
C ARG A 163 -0.34 10.45 -13.83
N GLU A 164 0.62 11.35 -13.67
CA GLU A 164 0.49 12.74 -14.14
C GLU A 164 0.37 12.83 -15.66
N VAL A 165 1.14 12.03 -16.40
CA VAL A 165 1.01 11.91 -17.86
C VAL A 165 -0.39 11.41 -18.24
N TYR A 166 -0.89 10.37 -17.58
CA TYR A 166 -2.23 9.85 -17.81
C TYR A 166 -3.31 10.94 -17.64
N ILE A 167 -3.21 11.73 -16.55
CA ILE A 167 -4.13 12.87 -16.33
C ILE A 167 -4.00 13.90 -17.46
N GLY A 168 -2.78 14.18 -17.91
CA GLY A 168 -2.52 15.04 -19.04
C GLY A 168 -3.17 14.55 -20.34
N ASP A 169 -3.06 13.25 -20.63
CA ASP A 169 -3.67 12.61 -21.80
C ASP A 169 -5.22 12.63 -21.73
N VAL A 170 -5.80 12.46 -20.55
CA VAL A 170 -7.25 12.62 -20.34
C VAL A 170 -7.68 14.05 -20.66
N PHE A 171 -6.99 15.07 -20.14
CA PHE A 171 -7.29 16.46 -20.47
C PHE A 171 -7.09 16.78 -21.95
N TRP A 172 -6.05 16.20 -22.57
CA TRP A 172 -5.83 16.31 -24.01
C TRP A 172 -7.02 15.77 -24.80
N SER A 173 -7.51 14.58 -24.45
CA SER A 173 -8.65 13.94 -25.14
C SER A 173 -9.96 14.73 -25.00
N MET A 174 -10.10 15.47 -23.89
CA MET A 174 -11.22 16.38 -23.63
C MET A 174 -11.09 17.73 -24.36
N GLY A 175 -9.99 17.98 -25.08
CA GLY A 175 -9.70 19.27 -25.71
C GLY A 175 -9.29 20.37 -24.73
N ASN A 176 -9.09 20.05 -23.44
CA ASN A 176 -8.60 21.00 -22.44
C ASN A 176 -7.07 21.07 -22.48
N TYR A 177 -6.56 21.71 -23.53
CA TYR A 177 -5.12 21.76 -23.80
C TYR A 177 -4.33 22.54 -22.75
N GLN A 178 -4.93 23.52 -22.09
CA GLN A 178 -4.28 24.25 -20.99
C GLN A 178 -4.02 23.34 -19.80
N ALA A 179 -5.03 22.58 -19.37
CA ALA A 179 -4.87 21.63 -18.27
C ALA A 179 -3.89 20.50 -18.63
N ALA A 180 -3.96 19.96 -19.86
CA ALA A 180 -3.02 18.96 -20.37
C ALA A 180 -1.58 19.47 -20.32
N TRP A 181 -1.31 20.67 -20.86
CA TRP A 181 0.00 21.30 -20.81
C TRP A 181 0.52 21.49 -19.37
N THR A 182 -0.34 21.91 -18.44
CA THR A 182 0.03 22.08 -17.03
C THR A 182 0.48 20.76 -16.42
N ARG A 183 -0.18 19.64 -16.72
CA ARG A 183 0.20 18.30 -16.23
C ARG A 183 1.52 17.82 -16.81
N TYR A 184 1.71 17.93 -18.13
CA TYR A 184 2.98 17.55 -18.75
C TYR A 184 4.15 18.40 -18.25
N ARG A 185 3.94 19.71 -18.04
CA ARG A 185 4.96 20.59 -17.46
C ARG A 185 5.30 20.17 -16.02
N TYR A 186 4.30 19.81 -15.22
CA TYR A 186 4.51 19.31 -13.87
C TYR A 186 5.41 18.07 -13.85
N VAL A 187 5.24 17.14 -14.80
CA VAL A 187 6.14 15.97 -14.95
C VAL A 187 7.57 16.41 -15.21
N LEU A 188 7.79 17.37 -16.10
CA LEU A 188 9.15 17.86 -16.40
C LEU A 188 9.82 18.54 -15.23
N GLU A 189 9.05 19.25 -14.41
CA GLU A 189 9.54 19.98 -13.23
C GLU A 189 9.84 19.06 -12.04
N ASN A 190 9.05 17.99 -11.83
CA ASN A 190 9.13 17.17 -10.63
C ASN A 190 9.70 15.75 -10.85
N TYR A 191 9.62 15.24 -12.09
CA TYR A 191 9.99 13.87 -12.45
C TYR A 191 10.90 13.83 -13.70
N GLY A 192 11.71 14.87 -13.90
CA GLY A 192 12.62 14.97 -15.04
C GLY A 192 13.69 13.89 -15.11
N ASP A 193 13.96 13.22 -13.98
CA ASP A 193 14.83 12.06 -13.85
C ASP A 193 14.23 10.75 -14.42
N VAL A 194 12.89 10.67 -14.57
CA VAL A 194 12.20 9.55 -15.23
C VAL A 194 12.22 9.76 -16.73
N THR A 195 13.34 9.47 -17.37
CA THR A 195 13.70 9.90 -18.73
C THR A 195 12.64 9.61 -19.78
N ASP A 196 12.11 8.39 -19.84
CA ASP A 196 11.14 7.98 -20.87
C ASP A 196 9.81 8.73 -20.71
N VAL A 197 9.32 8.87 -19.48
CA VAL A 197 8.08 9.59 -19.19
C VAL A 197 8.26 11.10 -19.43
N ALA A 198 9.41 11.65 -19.05
CA ALA A 198 9.75 13.04 -19.24
C ALA A 198 9.86 13.39 -20.75
N GLU A 199 10.46 12.52 -21.57
CA GLU A 199 10.52 12.72 -23.02
C GLU A 199 9.13 12.74 -23.65
N TYR A 200 8.26 11.80 -23.25
CA TYR A 200 6.87 11.78 -23.68
C TYR A 200 6.13 13.08 -23.27
N ALA A 201 6.25 13.46 -21.99
CA ALA A 201 5.63 14.67 -21.45
C ALA A 201 6.10 15.93 -22.18
N ARG A 202 7.38 16.01 -22.57
CA ARG A 202 7.91 17.13 -23.33
C ARG A 202 7.22 17.27 -24.69
N LYS A 203 7.21 16.19 -25.49
CA LYS A 203 6.59 16.18 -26.84
C LYS A 203 5.11 16.53 -26.77
N LYS A 204 4.39 15.93 -25.84
CA LYS A 204 2.95 16.18 -25.64
C LYS A 204 2.68 17.58 -25.08
N GLY A 205 3.52 18.03 -24.17
CA GLY A 205 3.43 19.36 -23.57
C GLY A 205 3.60 20.48 -24.58
N GLU A 206 4.58 20.37 -25.49
CA GLU A 206 4.76 21.32 -26.63
C GLU A 206 3.51 21.36 -27.50
N SER A 207 3.00 20.19 -27.87
CA SER A 207 1.78 20.10 -28.70
C SER A 207 0.57 20.71 -27.98
N ALA A 208 0.41 20.43 -26.67
CA ALA A 208 -0.67 20.97 -25.85
C ALA A 208 -0.59 22.50 -25.73
N TYR A 209 0.62 23.01 -25.54
CA TYR A 209 0.84 24.47 -25.49
C TYR A 209 0.46 25.18 -26.81
N LEU A 210 0.86 24.61 -27.93
CA LEU A 210 0.51 25.18 -29.24
C LEU A 210 -1.00 25.21 -29.47
N ARG A 211 -1.70 24.11 -29.16
CA ARG A 211 -3.17 24.04 -29.25
C ARG A 211 -3.86 25.01 -28.31
N PHE A 212 -3.36 25.12 -27.09
CA PHE A 212 -3.87 26.11 -26.13
C PHE A 212 -3.74 27.54 -26.64
N ARG A 213 -2.58 27.89 -27.22
CA ARG A 213 -2.33 29.23 -27.79
C ARG A 213 -3.22 29.51 -29.00
N GLU A 214 -3.42 28.53 -29.88
CA GLU A 214 -4.32 28.65 -31.04
C GLU A 214 -5.76 28.94 -30.59
N ASN A 215 -6.30 28.12 -29.64
CA ASN A 215 -7.64 28.29 -29.13
C ASN A 215 -7.84 29.64 -28.40
N SER A 216 -6.83 30.06 -27.62
CA SER A 216 -6.87 31.37 -26.94
C SER A 216 -6.89 32.54 -27.93
N ALA A 217 -6.09 32.48 -28.97
CA ALA A 217 -6.04 33.53 -30.04
C ALA A 217 -7.34 33.57 -30.85
N GLU A 218 -7.98 32.41 -31.06
CA GLU A 218 -9.28 32.34 -31.75
C GLU A 218 -10.38 32.93 -30.87
N ALA A 219 -10.44 32.55 -29.58
CA ALA A 219 -11.39 33.10 -28.62
C ALA A 219 -11.25 34.64 -28.46
N GLU A 220 -10.02 35.18 -28.47
CA GLU A 220 -9.79 36.63 -28.49
C GLU A 220 -10.28 37.30 -29.78
N ARG A 221 -10.07 36.67 -30.93
CA ARG A 221 -10.58 37.17 -32.21
C ARG A 221 -12.10 37.19 -32.23
N GLU A 222 -12.76 36.12 -31.79
CA GLU A 222 -14.23 36.07 -31.70
C GLU A 222 -14.78 37.13 -30.76
N LYS A 223 -14.14 37.40 -29.64
CA LYS A 223 -14.54 38.50 -28.71
C LYS A 223 -14.44 39.88 -29.36
N ARG A 224 -13.44 40.11 -30.24
CA ARG A 224 -13.23 41.43 -30.89
C ARG A 224 -14.09 41.63 -32.10
N GLN A 225 -14.36 40.57 -32.87
CA GLN A 225 -14.96 40.66 -34.22
C GLN A 225 -16.38 40.06 -34.27
N GLY A 226 -16.87 39.44 -33.19
CA GLY A 226 -18.06 38.61 -33.22
C GLY A 226 -17.79 37.22 -33.78
N SER A 227 -18.61 36.25 -33.44
CA SER A 227 -18.50 34.89 -33.98
C SER A 227 -19.08 34.85 -35.39
N TRP A 228 -18.38 34.20 -36.36
CA TRP A 228 -18.94 33.93 -37.67
C TRP A 228 -20.29 33.19 -37.60
N LYS A 229 -20.58 32.42 -36.52
CA LYS A 229 -21.86 31.74 -36.27
C LYS A 229 -22.99 32.74 -36.04
N ASP A 230 -22.71 33.92 -35.54
CA ASP A 230 -23.72 34.97 -35.37
C ASP A 230 -24.15 35.59 -36.67
N TYR A 231 -23.26 35.62 -37.72
CA TYR A 231 -23.60 36.07 -39.09
C TYR A 231 -24.54 35.14 -39.81
N PHE A 232 -24.54 33.82 -39.48
CA PHE A 232 -25.41 32.83 -40.11
C PHE A 232 -26.68 32.50 -39.29
N ARG A 233 -26.88 33.15 -38.16
CA ARG A 233 -28.10 32.97 -37.33
C ARG A 233 -29.37 33.48 -38.02
N TRP A 234 -29.25 34.18 -39.13
CA TRP A 234 -30.36 34.75 -39.90
C TRP A 234 -30.77 33.92 -41.13
N LEU A 235 -30.05 32.83 -41.42
CA LEU A 235 -30.39 31.84 -42.45
C LEU A 235 -31.08 30.63 -41.84
#